data_58ae586a1cc9946c334525ca15ed7e75
#
_entry.id   58ae586a1cc9946c334525ca15ed7e75
#
_cell.length_a   1.000
_cell.length_b   1.000
_cell.length_c   1.000
_cell.angle_alpha   90.00
_cell.angle_beta   90.00
_cell.angle_gamma   90.00
#
_symmetry.space_group_name_H-M   'P 1'
#
loop_
_entity.id
_entity.type
_entity.pdbx_description
1 polymer ?
#
loop_
_entity_poly.entity_id
_entity_poly.type
_entity_poly.pdbx_seq_one_letter_code
_entity_poly.pdbx_strand_id
1 'polypeptide(L)'
;MDINMQKRNEVLAQNVIKGLESRNMSGYYAADKEAAVKQALELIPEGSSIAMGGCTSAHEIGLIKALEDGNYNYINRAKMSPRESLMAAYDADVFLSSANAITSDGVMVNIDGNSNRVSCIAQGPKKVVFIVGMNKVCSDLDAAMKRARNVAAPANAQRFEVKTPCKTAGKCFDCKSPDTICCQFLITRYSRHKDRIHVILVNDILGL
;
A
#
# COMPACT_ATOMS: atom_id res chain seq x y z
N MET A 1 -10.12 -15.89 10.57
CA MET A 1 -9.10 -15.53 11.61
C MET A 1 -9.67 -15.86 12.97
N ASP A 2 -8.82 -16.31 13.95
CA ASP A 2 -9.22 -16.57 15.34
C ASP A 2 -9.75 -15.30 16.02
N ILE A 3 -10.76 -15.44 16.91
CA ILE A 3 -11.46 -14.31 17.55
C ILE A 3 -10.53 -13.47 18.45
N ASN A 4 -9.55 -14.10 19.10
CA ASN A 4 -8.59 -13.36 19.94
C ASN A 4 -7.63 -12.55 19.07
N MET A 5 -7.24 -13.07 17.90
CA MET A 5 -6.45 -12.35 16.93
C MET A 5 -7.22 -11.17 16.33
N GLN A 6 -8.52 -11.33 16.07
CA GLN A 6 -9.37 -10.23 15.60
C GLN A 6 -9.42 -9.08 16.62
N LYS A 7 -9.70 -9.40 17.90
CA LYS A 7 -9.72 -8.42 19.00
C LYS A 7 -8.35 -7.73 19.18
N ARG A 8 -7.27 -8.52 19.17
CA ARG A 8 -5.92 -7.98 19.26
C ARG A 8 -5.63 -7.02 18.12
N ASN A 9 -6.01 -7.36 16.89
CA ASN A 9 -5.81 -6.53 15.72
C ASN A 9 -6.60 -5.22 15.79
N GLU A 10 -7.84 -5.26 16.30
CA GLU A 10 -8.65 -4.05 16.51
C GLU A 10 -7.97 -3.08 17.48
N VAL A 11 -7.51 -3.57 18.64
CA VAL A 11 -6.77 -2.75 19.62
C VAL A 11 -5.48 -2.18 19.01
N LEU A 12 -4.74 -3.01 18.27
CA LEU A 12 -3.50 -2.59 17.61
C LEU A 12 -3.77 -1.53 16.52
N ALA A 13 -4.84 -1.69 15.74
CA ALA A 13 -5.23 -0.74 14.72
C ALA A 13 -5.52 0.65 15.31
N GLN A 14 -6.15 0.74 16.49
CA GLN A 14 -6.36 2.02 17.17
C GLN A 14 -5.04 2.72 17.54
N ASN A 15 -4.01 1.96 17.91
CA ASN A 15 -2.69 2.55 18.17
C ASN A 15 -2.05 3.06 16.88
N VAL A 16 -2.13 2.30 15.79
CA VAL A 16 -1.64 2.73 14.46
C VAL A 16 -2.37 3.99 13.99
N ILE A 17 -3.69 4.07 14.18
CA ILE A 17 -4.51 5.25 13.82
C ILE A 17 -4.04 6.48 14.58
N LYS A 18 -3.88 6.39 15.90
CA LYS A 18 -3.33 7.50 16.72
C LYS A 18 -1.94 7.92 16.23
N GLY A 19 -1.10 6.95 15.87
CA GLY A 19 0.21 7.19 15.29
C GLY A 19 0.14 7.95 13.97
N LEU A 20 -0.74 7.54 13.05
CA LEU A 20 -0.97 8.21 11.77
C LEU A 20 -1.47 9.64 11.96
N GLU A 21 -2.45 9.86 12.85
CA GLU A 21 -3.01 11.19 13.15
C GLU A 21 -1.94 12.14 13.70
N SER A 22 -1.07 11.65 14.59
CA SER A 22 0.07 12.43 15.11
C SER A 22 1.08 12.83 14.03
N ARG A 23 1.02 12.16 12.87
CA ARG A 23 1.87 12.36 11.69
C ARG A 23 1.14 13.09 10.55
N ASN A 24 0.00 13.74 10.86
CA ASN A 24 -0.84 14.45 9.89
C ASN A 24 -1.33 13.55 8.74
N MET A 25 -1.60 12.29 9.03
CA MET A 25 -2.19 11.28 8.14
C MET A 25 -3.48 10.78 8.77
N SER A 26 -4.44 10.33 7.96
CA SER A 26 -5.73 9.82 8.45
C SER A 26 -5.71 8.29 8.50
N GLY A 27 -6.14 7.70 9.60
CA GLY A 27 -6.26 6.25 9.77
C GLY A 27 -7.71 5.81 9.95
N TYR A 28 -8.06 4.63 9.41
CA TYR A 28 -9.38 4.02 9.50
C TYR A 28 -9.22 2.53 9.77
N TYR A 29 -10.14 1.96 10.52
CA TYR A 29 -10.21 0.52 10.77
C TYR A 29 -11.38 -0.09 10.03
N ALA A 30 -11.15 -1.19 9.33
CA ALA A 30 -12.17 -1.99 8.69
C ALA A 30 -12.14 -3.42 9.27
N ALA A 31 -13.27 -3.86 9.80
CA ALA A 31 -13.39 -5.19 10.43
C ALA A 31 -13.24 -6.35 9.42
N ASP A 32 -13.56 -6.08 8.15
CA ASP A 32 -13.53 -7.03 7.04
C ASP A 32 -13.26 -6.32 5.71
N LYS A 33 -13.27 -7.08 4.61
CA LYS A 33 -13.04 -6.59 3.25
C LYS A 33 -14.16 -5.68 2.77
N GLU A 34 -15.39 -5.99 3.09
CA GLU A 34 -16.60 -5.24 2.72
C GLU A 34 -16.58 -3.85 3.38
N ALA A 35 -16.28 -3.79 4.66
CA ALA A 35 -16.10 -2.53 5.37
C ALA A 35 -14.94 -1.70 4.80
N ALA A 36 -13.87 -2.34 4.35
CA ALA A 36 -12.74 -1.67 3.72
C ALA A 36 -13.11 -1.05 2.37
N VAL A 37 -13.89 -1.75 1.54
CA VAL A 37 -14.40 -1.20 0.28
C VAL A 37 -15.31 -0.01 0.54
N LYS A 38 -16.27 -0.14 1.46
CA LYS A 38 -17.18 0.95 1.84
C LYS A 38 -16.39 2.19 2.28
N GLN A 39 -15.43 2.02 3.19
CA GLN A 39 -14.59 3.11 3.68
C GLN A 39 -13.76 3.75 2.55
N ALA A 40 -13.24 2.96 1.61
CA ALA A 40 -12.49 3.48 0.47
C ALA A 40 -13.39 4.33 -0.45
N LEU A 41 -14.61 3.88 -0.74
CA LEU A 41 -15.56 4.61 -1.58
C LEU A 41 -16.04 5.91 -0.91
N GLU A 42 -16.16 5.95 0.42
CA GLU A 42 -16.46 7.19 1.17
C GLU A 42 -15.32 8.23 1.06
N LEU A 43 -14.07 7.77 0.89
CA LEU A 43 -12.90 8.65 0.74
C LEU A 43 -12.67 9.12 -0.69
N ILE A 44 -13.19 8.40 -1.69
CA ILE A 44 -13.00 8.65 -3.12
C ILE A 44 -14.26 9.33 -3.67
N PRO A 45 -14.22 10.63 -4.02
CA PRO A 45 -15.38 11.30 -4.59
C PRO A 45 -15.80 10.66 -5.91
N GLU A 46 -17.10 10.56 -6.17
CA GLU A 46 -17.63 10.12 -7.48
C GLU A 46 -17.09 11.01 -8.61
N GLY A 47 -16.89 10.41 -9.77
CA GLY A 47 -16.32 11.08 -10.94
C GLY A 47 -14.79 11.24 -10.89
N SER A 48 -14.13 10.91 -9.76
CA SER A 48 -12.68 11.02 -9.64
C SER A 48 -11.94 10.13 -10.63
N SER A 49 -10.81 10.62 -11.11
CA SER A 49 -9.79 9.82 -11.79
C SER A 49 -8.95 9.07 -10.75
N ILE A 50 -8.80 7.75 -10.93
CA ILE A 50 -8.15 6.89 -9.96
C ILE A 50 -7.05 6.09 -10.62
N ALA A 51 -5.82 6.28 -10.17
CA ALA A 51 -4.68 5.48 -10.58
C ALA A 51 -4.22 4.55 -9.45
N MET A 52 -3.52 3.49 -9.81
CA MET A 52 -2.98 2.53 -8.88
C MET A 52 -1.60 2.04 -9.29
N GLY A 53 -0.70 1.91 -8.31
CA GLY A 53 0.50 1.10 -8.44
C GLY A 53 0.19 -0.40 -8.39
N GLY A 54 1.19 -1.24 -8.16
CA GLY A 54 0.95 -2.65 -7.86
C GLY A 54 0.37 -2.81 -6.45
N CYS A 55 -0.94 -2.81 -6.30
CA CYS A 55 -1.64 -2.94 -5.01
C CYS A 55 -2.53 -4.19 -4.98
N THR A 56 -1.94 -5.34 -4.65
CA THR A 56 -2.66 -6.61 -4.53
C THR A 56 -3.79 -6.53 -3.51
N SER A 57 -3.58 -5.83 -2.40
CA SER A 57 -4.59 -5.64 -1.35
C SER A 57 -5.89 -5.00 -1.85
N ALA A 58 -5.81 -4.03 -2.80
CA ALA A 58 -7.01 -3.41 -3.36
C ALA A 58 -7.81 -4.39 -4.26
N HIS A 59 -7.11 -5.29 -4.96
CA HIS A 59 -7.75 -6.37 -5.72
C HIS A 59 -8.41 -7.39 -4.79
N GLU A 60 -7.71 -7.81 -3.73
CA GLU A 60 -8.17 -8.84 -2.79
C GLU A 60 -9.42 -8.46 -2.00
N ILE A 61 -9.62 -7.16 -1.72
CA ILE A 61 -10.85 -6.67 -1.08
C ILE A 61 -11.99 -6.43 -2.08
N GLY A 62 -11.74 -6.51 -3.41
CA GLY A 62 -12.74 -6.25 -4.44
C GLY A 62 -12.91 -4.76 -4.79
N LEU A 63 -12.06 -3.86 -4.28
CA LEU A 63 -12.20 -2.43 -4.52
C LEU A 63 -12.10 -2.06 -6.00
N ILE A 64 -11.20 -2.71 -6.76
CA ILE A 64 -11.03 -2.40 -8.18
C ILE A 64 -12.31 -2.66 -8.95
N LYS A 65 -12.97 -3.80 -8.69
CA LYS A 65 -14.27 -4.11 -9.32
C LYS A 65 -15.34 -3.08 -8.94
N ALA A 66 -15.41 -2.69 -7.67
CA ALA A 66 -16.37 -1.68 -7.22
C ALA A 66 -16.16 -0.31 -7.90
N LEU A 67 -14.90 0.05 -8.21
CA LEU A 67 -14.58 1.28 -8.94
C LEU A 67 -14.91 1.17 -10.43
N GLU A 68 -14.68 0.00 -11.06
CA GLU A 68 -15.03 -0.24 -12.46
C GLU A 68 -16.56 -0.30 -12.68
N ASP A 69 -17.30 -0.82 -11.71
CA ASP A 69 -18.76 -0.91 -11.75
C ASP A 69 -19.46 0.41 -11.35
N GLY A 70 -18.73 1.33 -10.69
CA GLY A 70 -19.25 2.59 -10.18
C GLY A 70 -19.03 3.78 -11.11
N ASN A 71 -19.39 4.98 -10.63
CA ASN A 71 -19.19 6.23 -11.35
C ASN A 71 -17.77 6.81 -11.08
N TYR A 72 -16.73 6.11 -11.55
CA TYR A 72 -15.33 6.48 -11.38
C TYR A 72 -14.55 6.33 -12.68
N ASN A 73 -13.51 7.14 -12.86
CA ASN A 73 -12.59 7.03 -13.99
C ASN A 73 -11.34 6.24 -13.58
N TYR A 74 -11.48 4.90 -13.51
CA TYR A 74 -10.34 4.04 -13.16
C TYR A 74 -9.36 3.92 -14.32
N ILE A 75 -8.11 4.38 -14.09
CA ILE A 75 -7.02 4.39 -15.06
C ILE A 75 -6.37 2.99 -15.10
N ASN A 76 -6.77 2.20 -16.09
CA ASN A 76 -6.22 0.86 -16.29
C ASN A 76 -4.86 0.92 -16.99
N ARG A 77 -3.79 0.86 -16.22
CA ARG A 77 -2.41 0.94 -16.70
C ARG A 77 -2.00 -0.18 -17.67
N ALA A 78 -2.71 -1.31 -17.69
CA ALA A 78 -2.41 -2.40 -18.62
C ALA A 78 -2.71 -2.05 -20.07
N LYS A 79 -3.50 -0.99 -20.30
CA LYS A 79 -3.86 -0.47 -21.64
C LYS A 79 -2.97 0.70 -22.08
N MET A 80 -1.91 1.02 -21.35
CA MET A 80 -1.06 2.20 -21.54
C MET A 80 0.42 1.81 -21.60
N SER A 81 1.24 2.60 -22.27
CA SER A 81 2.68 2.50 -22.12
C SER A 81 3.12 2.86 -20.69
N PRO A 82 4.30 2.40 -20.22
CA PRO A 82 4.80 2.73 -18.88
C PRO A 82 4.87 4.24 -18.62
N ARG A 83 5.25 5.04 -19.63
CA ARG A 83 5.33 6.51 -19.51
C ARG A 83 3.96 7.15 -19.39
N GLU A 84 3.03 6.79 -20.27
CA GLU A 84 1.65 7.31 -20.21
C GLU A 84 0.97 6.97 -18.89
N SER A 85 1.10 5.70 -18.45
CA SER A 85 0.55 5.25 -17.16
C SER A 85 1.10 6.04 -15.98
N LEU A 86 2.40 6.38 -15.99
CA LEU A 86 3.01 7.19 -14.92
C LEU A 86 2.48 8.61 -14.93
N MET A 87 2.42 9.26 -16.11
CA MET A 87 1.91 10.63 -16.23
C MET A 87 0.45 10.71 -15.82
N ALA A 88 -0.38 9.77 -16.29
CA ALA A 88 -1.78 9.68 -15.90
C ALA A 88 -1.95 9.44 -14.37
N ALA A 89 -1.04 8.67 -13.75
CA ALA A 89 -1.06 8.48 -12.31
C ALA A 89 -0.71 9.74 -11.52
N TYR A 90 0.17 10.58 -12.03
CA TYR A 90 0.50 11.87 -11.41
C TYR A 90 -0.65 12.89 -11.51
N ASP A 91 -1.38 12.89 -12.61
CA ASP A 91 -2.51 13.80 -12.87
C ASP A 91 -3.84 13.30 -12.24
N ALA A 92 -3.88 12.06 -11.75
CA ALA A 92 -5.09 11.48 -11.14
C ALA A 92 -5.49 12.22 -9.86
N ASP A 93 -6.79 12.21 -9.56
CA ASP A 93 -7.32 12.77 -8.32
C ASP A 93 -6.90 11.93 -7.11
N VAL A 94 -6.93 10.58 -7.28
CA VAL A 94 -6.64 9.63 -6.21
C VAL A 94 -5.65 8.57 -6.68
N PHE A 95 -4.68 8.26 -5.82
CA PHE A 95 -3.75 7.15 -6.01
C PHE A 95 -3.99 6.05 -4.98
N LEU A 96 -4.28 4.85 -5.46
CA LEU A 96 -4.42 3.66 -4.60
C LEU A 96 -3.07 2.97 -4.40
N SER A 97 -2.77 2.63 -3.18
CA SER A 97 -1.54 1.93 -2.83
C SER A 97 -1.72 0.98 -1.64
N SER A 98 -0.66 0.28 -1.30
CA SER A 98 -0.49 -0.44 -0.05
C SER A 98 0.93 -0.21 0.46
N ALA A 99 1.17 -0.43 1.74
CA ALA A 99 2.50 -0.44 2.32
C ALA A 99 3.12 -1.85 2.24
N ASN A 100 4.45 -1.94 2.17
CA ASN A 100 5.17 -3.20 2.40
C ASN A 100 5.24 -3.53 3.90
N ALA A 101 5.25 -2.51 4.75
CA ALA A 101 5.08 -2.60 6.20
C ALA A 101 4.60 -1.25 6.76
N ILE A 102 3.97 -1.28 7.92
CA ILE A 102 3.62 -0.11 8.72
C ILE A 102 3.96 -0.38 10.18
N THR A 103 4.49 0.62 10.87
CA THR A 103 4.80 0.49 12.31
C THR A 103 3.57 0.71 13.16
N SER A 104 3.61 0.25 14.41
CA SER A 104 2.53 0.44 15.38
C SER A 104 2.27 1.93 15.73
N ASP A 105 3.22 2.81 15.41
CA ASP A 105 3.12 4.26 15.55
C ASP A 105 2.93 5.00 14.21
N GLY A 106 2.58 4.28 13.11
CA GLY A 106 2.09 4.87 11.87
C GLY A 106 3.15 5.26 10.82
N VAL A 107 4.41 4.82 10.96
CA VAL A 107 5.42 5.01 9.89
C VAL A 107 5.27 3.93 8.83
N MET A 108 5.18 4.30 7.56
CA MET A 108 5.06 3.35 6.46
C MET A 108 6.38 3.14 5.73
N VAL A 109 6.63 1.89 5.32
CA VAL A 109 7.78 1.49 4.49
C VAL A 109 7.29 0.94 3.15
N ASN A 110 7.82 1.50 2.06
CA ASN A 110 7.59 1.04 0.70
C ASN A 110 8.92 0.82 -0.03
N ILE A 111 9.08 -0.36 -0.64
CA ILE A 111 10.22 -0.69 -1.51
C ILE A 111 9.73 -0.73 -2.95
N ASP A 112 10.50 -0.15 -3.88
CA ASP A 112 10.14 -0.07 -5.29
C ASP A 112 11.36 -0.32 -6.19
N GLY A 113 11.13 -0.91 -7.38
CA GLY A 113 12.16 -1.13 -8.39
C GLY A 113 12.29 0.05 -9.36
N ASN A 114 11.17 0.56 -9.85
CA ASN A 114 11.12 1.59 -10.89
C ASN A 114 10.72 2.98 -10.37
N SER A 115 10.59 3.16 -9.07
CA SER A 115 10.13 4.39 -8.41
C SER A 115 8.71 4.86 -8.77
N ASN A 116 8.02 4.19 -9.65
CA ASN A 116 6.72 4.62 -10.16
C ASN A 116 5.64 4.70 -9.06
N ARG A 117 5.63 3.77 -8.11
CA ARG A 117 4.70 3.77 -6.98
C ARG A 117 5.16 4.74 -5.89
N VAL A 118 6.42 4.67 -5.47
CA VAL A 118 6.93 5.52 -4.39
C VAL A 118 6.93 6.99 -4.77
N SER A 119 7.14 7.34 -6.04
CA SER A 119 7.05 8.73 -6.51
C SER A 119 5.61 9.27 -6.43
N CYS A 120 4.60 8.47 -6.81
CA CYS A 120 3.19 8.85 -6.64
C CYS A 120 2.81 9.00 -5.16
N ILE A 121 3.33 8.12 -4.28
CA ILE A 121 3.13 8.25 -2.83
C ILE A 121 3.76 9.53 -2.29
N ALA A 122 5.01 9.81 -2.67
CA ALA A 122 5.78 10.94 -2.15
C ALA A 122 5.29 12.30 -2.67
N GLN A 123 5.04 12.41 -3.99
CA GLN A 123 4.80 13.69 -4.67
C GLN A 123 3.51 13.72 -5.49
N GLY A 124 3.01 12.58 -6.02
CA GLY A 124 1.93 12.49 -7.01
C GLY A 124 0.58 13.06 -6.57
N PRO A 125 -0.52 12.33 -6.76
CA PRO A 125 -1.89 12.84 -6.57
C PRO A 125 -2.16 13.53 -5.23
N LYS A 126 -3.15 14.41 -5.23
CA LYS A 126 -3.58 15.17 -4.03
C LYS A 126 -4.12 14.25 -2.92
N LYS A 127 -4.60 13.06 -3.26
CA LYS A 127 -5.07 12.06 -2.31
C LYS A 127 -4.41 10.71 -2.59
N VAL A 128 -3.92 10.07 -1.53
CA VAL A 128 -3.37 8.71 -1.57
C VAL A 128 -4.13 7.86 -0.57
N VAL A 129 -4.78 6.80 -1.04
CA VAL A 129 -5.51 5.86 -0.19
C VAL A 129 -4.75 4.54 -0.14
N PHE A 130 -4.34 4.17 1.06
CA PHE A 130 -3.65 2.91 1.34
C PHE A 130 -4.64 1.86 1.85
N ILE A 131 -4.58 0.65 1.26
CA ILE A 131 -5.27 -0.54 1.77
C ILE A 131 -4.22 -1.45 2.40
N VAL A 132 -4.27 -1.59 3.72
CA VAL A 132 -3.21 -2.26 4.49
C VAL A 132 -3.82 -3.35 5.38
N GLY A 133 -3.49 -4.61 5.11
CA GLY A 133 -3.86 -5.72 5.98
C GLY A 133 -3.09 -5.66 7.31
N MET A 134 -3.72 -6.11 8.40
CA MET A 134 -3.11 -6.14 9.74
C MET A 134 -1.85 -7.01 9.82
N ASN A 135 -1.66 -7.93 8.87
CA ASN A 135 -0.42 -8.70 8.70
C ASN A 135 0.82 -7.87 8.39
N LYS A 136 0.67 -6.59 8.04
CA LYS A 136 1.77 -5.67 7.70
C LYS A 136 2.19 -4.75 8.85
N VAL A 137 1.49 -4.82 9.99
CA VAL A 137 1.81 -4.01 11.16
C VAL A 137 3.00 -4.61 11.90
N CYS A 138 4.00 -3.79 12.16
CA CYS A 138 5.25 -4.13 12.86
C CYS A 138 5.41 -3.28 14.12
N SER A 139 6.25 -3.71 15.07
CA SER A 139 6.50 -2.98 16.32
C SER A 139 7.13 -1.60 16.10
N ASP A 140 8.11 -1.53 15.22
CA ASP A 140 8.98 -0.38 15.00
C ASP A 140 9.54 -0.34 13.58
N LEU A 141 10.34 0.67 13.25
CA LEU A 141 10.90 0.87 11.91
C LEU A 141 11.87 -0.26 11.51
N ASP A 142 12.67 -0.79 12.45
CA ASP A 142 13.60 -1.87 12.15
C ASP A 142 12.86 -3.15 11.79
N ALA A 143 11.81 -3.49 12.53
CA ALA A 143 10.93 -4.62 12.24
C ALA A 143 10.19 -4.41 10.91
N ALA A 144 9.70 -3.21 10.63
CA ALA A 144 9.05 -2.85 9.37
C ALA A 144 10.01 -2.99 8.18
N MET A 145 11.23 -2.51 8.31
CA MET A 145 12.26 -2.65 7.28
C MET A 145 12.64 -4.13 7.06
N LYS A 146 12.79 -4.90 8.14
CA LYS A 146 13.04 -6.35 8.07
C LYS A 146 11.89 -7.08 7.36
N ARG A 147 10.63 -6.77 7.71
CA ARG A 147 9.46 -7.33 7.04
C ARG A 147 9.44 -6.98 5.55
N ALA A 148 9.60 -5.71 5.22
CA ALA A 148 9.59 -5.25 3.83
C ALA A 148 10.65 -5.96 2.98
N ARG A 149 11.87 -6.15 3.53
CA ARG A 149 12.99 -6.81 2.83
C ARG A 149 12.91 -8.34 2.82
N ASN A 150 12.48 -8.97 3.91
CA ASN A 150 12.59 -10.44 4.05
C ASN A 150 11.26 -11.17 3.79
N VAL A 151 10.13 -10.46 3.79
CA VAL A 151 8.82 -11.04 3.49
C VAL A 151 8.27 -10.47 2.19
N ALA A 152 8.01 -9.16 2.15
CA ALA A 152 7.31 -8.55 1.02
C ALA A 152 8.12 -8.59 -0.29
N ALA A 153 9.40 -8.22 -0.26
CA ALA A 153 10.22 -8.19 -1.47
C ALA A 153 10.50 -9.58 -2.07
N PRO A 154 10.89 -10.64 -1.30
CA PRO A 154 11.04 -11.98 -1.83
C PRO A 154 9.73 -12.58 -2.38
N ALA A 155 8.61 -12.34 -1.70
CA ALA A 155 7.30 -12.77 -2.19
C ALA A 155 6.91 -12.04 -3.48
N ASN A 156 7.17 -10.72 -3.56
CA ASN A 156 6.91 -9.95 -4.78
C ASN A 156 7.81 -10.37 -5.95
N ALA A 157 9.06 -10.78 -5.69
CA ALA A 157 9.98 -11.27 -6.73
C ALA A 157 9.44 -12.51 -7.47
N GLN A 158 8.60 -13.33 -6.81
CA GLN A 158 7.98 -14.49 -7.45
C GLN A 158 7.04 -14.12 -8.63
N ARG A 159 6.54 -12.89 -8.66
CA ARG A 159 5.60 -12.41 -9.68
C ARG A 159 6.27 -11.98 -10.97
N PHE A 160 7.58 -11.89 -11.00
CA PHE A 160 8.36 -11.37 -12.12
C PHE A 160 9.39 -12.39 -12.63
N GLU A 161 9.73 -12.28 -13.90
CA GLU A 161 10.84 -13.02 -14.50
C GLU A 161 12.19 -12.33 -14.20
N VAL A 162 12.62 -12.43 -12.92
CA VAL A 162 13.86 -11.83 -12.42
C VAL A 162 14.81 -12.90 -11.87
N LYS A 163 16.11 -12.69 -12.02
CA LYS A 163 17.18 -13.59 -11.54
C LYS A 163 17.78 -13.06 -10.23
N THR A 164 16.94 -12.75 -9.26
CA THR A 164 17.41 -12.28 -7.94
C THR A 164 17.60 -13.45 -6.98
N PRO A 165 18.59 -13.41 -6.07
CA PRO A 165 18.83 -14.51 -5.11
C PRO A 165 17.61 -14.81 -4.22
N CYS A 166 16.83 -13.79 -3.87
CA CYS A 166 15.64 -13.95 -3.04
C CYS A 166 14.52 -14.75 -3.72
N LYS A 167 14.44 -14.74 -5.06
CA LYS A 167 13.47 -15.56 -5.81
C LYS A 167 13.73 -17.06 -5.62
N THR A 168 15.00 -17.45 -5.53
CA THR A 168 15.38 -18.84 -5.33
C THR A 168 15.37 -19.26 -3.86
N ALA A 169 15.83 -18.38 -2.96
CA ALA A 169 16.06 -18.73 -1.56
C ALA A 169 14.93 -18.30 -0.61
N GLY A 170 13.95 -17.51 -1.08
CA GLY A 170 12.82 -17.03 -0.28
C GLY A 170 13.17 -15.97 0.76
N LYS A 171 14.41 -15.48 0.82
CA LYS A 171 14.87 -14.46 1.77
C LYS A 171 15.74 -13.40 1.10
N CYS A 172 15.84 -12.22 1.71
CA CYS A 172 16.67 -11.12 1.23
C CYS A 172 18.17 -11.39 1.46
N PHE A 173 18.99 -11.04 0.46
CA PHE A 173 20.45 -11.11 0.49
C PHE A 173 21.10 -9.74 0.35
N ASP A 174 20.35 -8.65 0.40
CA ASP A 174 20.84 -7.30 0.10
C ASP A 174 21.56 -7.23 -1.26
N CYS A 175 20.98 -7.86 -2.25
CA CYS A 175 21.62 -8.08 -3.54
C CYS A 175 21.75 -6.78 -4.35
N LYS A 176 22.79 -6.73 -5.19
CA LYS A 176 23.01 -5.71 -6.22
C LYS A 176 22.83 -6.31 -7.61
N SER A 177 21.85 -7.25 -7.73
CA SER A 177 21.52 -7.86 -9.01
C SER A 177 21.04 -6.81 -10.01
N PRO A 178 21.41 -6.89 -11.30
CA PRO A 178 20.83 -6.04 -12.33
C PRO A 178 19.29 -6.11 -12.40
N ASP A 179 18.72 -7.25 -12.03
CA ASP A 179 17.28 -7.50 -12.02
C ASP A 179 16.60 -7.09 -10.70
N THR A 180 17.32 -6.40 -9.78
CA THR A 180 16.75 -6.07 -8.47
C THR A 180 15.47 -5.26 -8.60
N ILE A 181 14.47 -5.62 -7.79
CA ILE A 181 13.20 -4.88 -7.62
C ILE A 181 13.19 -4.00 -6.37
N CYS A 182 14.36 -3.81 -5.73
CA CYS A 182 14.51 -3.09 -4.46
C CYS A 182 15.48 -1.91 -4.62
N CYS A 183 15.17 -1.00 -5.57
CA CYS A 183 16.04 0.13 -5.89
C CYS A 183 15.81 1.35 -5.00
N GLN A 184 14.57 1.57 -4.55
CA GLN A 184 14.20 2.69 -3.69
C GLN A 184 13.48 2.21 -2.45
N PHE A 185 13.77 2.90 -1.34
CA PHE A 185 13.15 2.71 -0.03
C PHE A 185 12.51 4.02 0.39
N LEU A 186 11.20 4.09 0.39
CA LEU A 186 10.45 5.24 0.89
C LEU A 186 9.99 4.97 2.31
N ILE A 187 10.41 5.81 3.25
CA ILE A 187 9.91 5.84 4.62
C ILE A 187 9.00 7.05 4.75
N THR A 188 7.69 6.82 4.80
CA THR A 188 6.70 7.89 4.99
C THR A 188 6.48 8.09 6.47
N ARG A 189 7.15 9.10 7.02
CA ARG A 189 7.15 9.42 8.46
C ARG A 189 6.09 10.45 8.85
N TYR A 190 5.78 11.37 7.95
CA TYR A 190 4.89 12.50 8.20
C TYR A 190 4.33 13.02 6.87
N SER A 191 3.08 13.49 6.84
CA SER A 191 2.51 14.18 5.69
C SER A 191 2.50 15.69 5.94
N ARG A 192 3.17 16.47 5.08
CA ARG A 192 3.10 17.93 5.15
C ARG A 192 1.69 18.45 4.80
N HIS A 193 0.99 17.74 3.94
CA HIS A 193 -0.35 18.13 3.46
C HIS A 193 -1.40 17.36 4.25
N LYS A 194 -2.26 18.09 4.95
CA LYS A 194 -3.42 17.54 5.63
C LYS A 194 -4.35 16.86 4.61
N ASP A 195 -5.01 15.80 5.03
CA ASP A 195 -6.01 15.06 4.24
C ASP A 195 -5.48 14.50 2.90
N ARG A 196 -4.14 14.39 2.74
CA ARG A 196 -3.53 13.78 1.56
C ARG A 196 -3.39 12.26 1.69
N ILE A 197 -2.94 11.76 2.85
CA ILE A 197 -2.67 10.34 3.07
C ILE A 197 -3.72 9.74 3.98
N HIS A 198 -4.44 8.74 3.46
CA HIS A 198 -5.47 7.98 4.16
C HIS A 198 -5.06 6.50 4.20
N VAL A 199 -5.12 5.88 5.36
CA VAL A 199 -4.71 4.47 5.57
C VAL A 199 -5.88 3.68 6.13
N ILE A 200 -6.38 2.72 5.37
CA ILE A 200 -7.42 1.79 5.81
C ILE A 200 -6.74 0.51 6.28
N LEU A 201 -6.80 0.26 7.59
CA LEU A 201 -6.29 -0.94 8.24
C LEU A 201 -7.38 -2.01 8.22
N VAL A 202 -7.15 -3.06 7.47
CA VAL A 202 -8.13 -4.14 7.27
C VAL A 202 -7.79 -5.31 8.17
N ASN A 203 -8.77 -5.79 8.95
CA ASN A 203 -8.59 -6.91 9.87
C ASN A 203 -8.52 -8.26 9.13
N ASP A 204 -7.61 -8.34 8.16
CA ASP A 204 -7.35 -9.54 7.38
C ASP A 204 -5.87 -9.60 6.97
N ILE A 205 -5.49 -10.75 6.39
CA ILE A 205 -4.20 -10.96 5.73
C ILE A 205 -4.37 -10.52 4.28
N LEU A 206 -3.73 -9.41 3.90
CA LEU A 206 -3.84 -8.85 2.56
C LEU A 206 -2.48 -8.60 1.92
N GLY A 207 -2.36 -8.98 0.67
CA GLY A 207 -1.18 -8.75 -0.16
C GLY A 207 0.10 -9.35 0.43
N LEU A 208 1.23 -8.73 0.08
CA LEU A 208 2.57 -9.24 0.41
C LEU A 208 3.22 -8.49 1.56
#